data_aa1d4365cde46eafd3af9bb414b234a9
#
_entry.id   aa1d4365cde46eafd3af9bb414b234a9
#
_cell.length_a   1.000
_cell.length_b   1.000
_cell.length_c   1.000
_cell.angle_alpha   90.00
_cell.angle_beta   90.00
_cell.angle_gamma   90.00
#
_symmetry.space_group_name_H-M   'P 1'
#
loop_
_entity.id
_entity.type
_entity.pdbx_description
1 polymer ?
#
loop_
_entity_poly.entity_id
_entity_poly.type
_entity_poly.pdbx_seq_one_letter_code
_entity_poly.pdbx_strand_id
1 'polypeptide(L)'
;MRLITDMVLVFTAVVRLRLGLLFLISGGSKFLRARSVERMVANYRLVPRSLLPIVKLMLAPAEVAAGVLLLLSLWLPVYAIAWVLAFGLILVFTAGVASALVRGLEIPCGCGLLLNGHVITHATLVRNLALLSLLALDLLVQRTLLP
;
A
#
# COMPACT_ATOMS: atom_id res chain seq x y z
N MET A 1 -3.17 -30.97 13.42
CA MET A 1 -3.81 -29.65 13.62
C MET A 1 -2.83 -28.56 14.04
N ARG A 2 -2.00 -28.72 15.06
CA ARG A 2 -1.04 -27.68 15.50
C ARG A 2 -0.11 -27.20 14.40
N LEU A 3 0.46 -28.07 13.62
CA LEU A 3 1.42 -27.75 12.56
C LEU A 3 0.83 -26.82 11.49
N ILE A 4 -0.45 -27.04 11.11
CA ILE A 4 -1.15 -26.18 10.14
C ILE A 4 -1.41 -24.79 10.76
N THR A 5 -1.80 -24.72 12.02
CA THR A 5 -2.01 -23.46 12.73
C THR A 5 -0.71 -22.67 12.83
N ASP A 6 0.41 -23.32 13.15
CA ASP A 6 1.71 -22.67 13.25
C ASP A 6 2.18 -22.14 11.89
N MET A 7 2.00 -22.90 10.81
CA MET A 7 2.30 -22.45 9.45
C MET A 7 1.47 -21.23 9.04
N VAL A 8 0.18 -21.23 9.40
CA VAL A 8 -0.73 -20.10 9.13
C VAL A 8 -0.32 -18.85 9.90
N LEU A 9 0.03 -18.98 11.18
CA LEU A 9 0.52 -17.87 11.99
C LEU A 9 1.80 -17.27 11.42
N VAL A 10 2.74 -18.09 10.99
CA VAL A 10 3.98 -17.63 10.37
C VAL A 10 3.68 -16.91 9.04
N PHE A 11 2.80 -17.46 8.21
CA PHE A 11 2.41 -16.84 6.94
C PHE A 11 1.81 -15.45 7.17
N THR A 12 0.80 -15.33 8.05
CA THR A 12 0.14 -14.05 8.34
C THR A 12 1.12 -13.04 8.93
N ALA A 13 2.01 -13.47 9.83
CA ALA A 13 3.04 -12.61 10.41
C ALA A 13 4.01 -12.09 9.34
N VAL A 14 4.48 -12.94 8.44
CA VAL A 14 5.39 -12.55 7.35
C VAL A 14 4.71 -11.56 6.39
N VAL A 15 3.45 -11.80 6.01
CA VAL A 15 2.69 -10.90 5.13
C VAL A 15 2.54 -9.52 5.78
N ARG A 16 2.10 -9.46 7.03
CA ARG A 16 1.90 -8.19 7.76
C ARG A 16 3.21 -7.45 8.00
N LEU A 17 4.28 -8.16 8.34
CA LEU A 17 5.60 -7.57 8.52
C LEU A 17 6.11 -6.94 7.22
N ARG A 18 6.05 -7.67 6.11
CA ARG A 18 6.52 -7.18 4.80
C ARG A 18 5.69 -5.98 4.32
N LEU A 19 4.37 -6.07 4.38
CA LEU A 19 3.48 -4.97 3.98
C LEU A 19 3.61 -3.77 4.91
N GLY A 20 3.71 -3.99 6.22
CA GLY A 20 3.93 -2.93 7.19
C GLY A 20 5.22 -2.16 6.94
N LEU A 21 6.34 -2.86 6.72
CA LEU A 21 7.61 -2.24 6.38
C LEU A 21 7.54 -1.50 5.03
N LEU A 22 6.90 -2.09 4.02
CA LEU A 22 6.71 -1.45 2.71
C LEU A 22 5.98 -0.11 2.85
N PHE A 23 4.88 -0.08 3.62
CA PHE A 23 4.12 1.15 3.86
C PHE A 23 4.90 2.17 4.67
N LEU A 24 5.64 1.75 5.70
CA LEU A 24 6.48 2.65 6.49
C LEU A 24 7.57 3.32 5.65
N ILE A 25 8.26 2.54 4.83
CA ILE A 25 9.32 3.06 3.98
C ILE A 25 8.73 3.96 2.89
N SER A 26 7.61 3.56 2.28
CA SER A 26 6.92 4.37 1.26
C SER A 26 6.43 5.70 1.85
N GLY A 27 5.70 5.67 2.97
CA GLY A 27 5.19 6.86 3.63
C GLY A 27 6.31 7.75 4.17
N GLY A 28 7.32 7.17 4.82
CA GLY A 28 8.50 7.90 5.31
C GLY A 28 9.25 8.63 4.20
N SER A 29 9.46 7.98 3.06
CA SER A 29 10.09 8.60 1.90
C SER A 29 9.31 9.79 1.34
N LYS A 30 7.97 9.75 1.43
CA LYS A 30 7.10 10.85 1.00
C LYS A 30 7.13 12.04 1.96
N PHE A 31 7.26 11.80 3.26
CA PHE A 31 7.51 12.89 4.22
C PHE A 31 8.77 13.68 3.89
N LEU A 32 9.86 12.97 3.60
CA LEU A 32 11.14 13.60 3.25
C LEU A 32 11.10 14.35 1.92
N ARG A 33 10.16 14.02 1.02
CA ARG A 33 10.09 14.52 -0.36
C ARG A 33 8.72 15.10 -0.73
N ALA A 34 8.12 15.85 0.17
CA ALA A 34 6.77 16.40 0.03
C ALA A 34 6.51 17.13 -1.30
N ARG A 35 7.50 17.87 -1.85
CA ARG A 35 7.40 18.55 -3.16
C ARG A 35 7.30 17.57 -4.33
N SER A 36 7.98 16.42 -4.23
CA SER A 36 7.93 15.37 -5.27
C SER A 36 6.59 14.65 -5.26
N VAL A 37 5.98 14.47 -4.09
CA VAL A 37 4.64 13.86 -3.95
C VAL A 37 3.57 14.69 -4.63
N GLU A 38 3.60 16.00 -4.50
CA GLU A 38 2.64 16.90 -5.15
C GLU A 38 2.71 16.79 -6.68
N ARG A 39 3.92 16.83 -7.25
CA ARG A 39 4.14 16.63 -8.69
C ARG A 39 3.68 15.24 -9.15
N MET A 40 3.98 14.22 -8.35
CA MET A 40 3.56 12.85 -8.63
C MET A 40 2.03 12.76 -8.72
N VAL A 41 1.30 13.24 -7.71
CA VAL A 41 -0.18 13.21 -7.70
C VAL A 41 -0.75 14.03 -8.85
N ALA A 42 -0.16 15.20 -9.14
CA ALA A 42 -0.57 16.05 -10.27
C ALA A 42 -0.40 15.34 -11.63
N ASN A 43 0.67 14.55 -11.81
CA ASN A 43 0.96 13.82 -13.03
C ASN A 43 -0.11 12.77 -13.38
N TYR A 44 -0.77 12.18 -12.37
CA TYR A 44 -1.88 11.26 -12.61
C TYR A 44 -3.11 11.95 -13.22
N ARG A 45 -3.24 13.27 -13.10
CA ARG A 45 -4.38 14.07 -13.62
C ARG A 45 -5.74 13.53 -13.17
N LEU A 46 -5.82 12.95 -11.99
CA LEU A 46 -7.04 12.41 -11.38
C LEU A 46 -7.62 13.35 -10.33
N VAL A 47 -6.80 14.24 -9.80
CA VAL A 47 -7.15 15.14 -8.69
C VAL A 47 -7.14 16.59 -9.20
N PRO A 48 -8.20 17.37 -8.93
CA PRO A 48 -8.22 18.80 -9.21
C PRO A 48 -7.07 19.52 -8.49
N ARG A 49 -6.52 20.56 -9.12
CA ARG A 49 -5.37 21.30 -8.56
C ARG A 49 -5.64 21.85 -7.15
N SER A 50 -6.87 22.22 -6.86
CA SER A 50 -7.29 22.71 -5.53
C SER A 50 -7.17 21.66 -4.42
N LEU A 51 -7.27 20.38 -4.73
CA LEU A 51 -7.21 19.28 -3.77
C LEU A 51 -5.80 18.67 -3.62
N LEU A 52 -4.86 19.00 -4.51
CA LEU A 52 -3.47 18.49 -4.45
C LEU A 52 -2.80 18.69 -3.10
N PRO A 53 -2.88 19.87 -2.44
CA PRO A 53 -2.24 20.05 -1.14
C PRO A 53 -2.85 19.17 -0.05
N ILE A 54 -4.15 18.91 -0.10
CA ILE A 54 -4.85 18.04 0.86
C ILE A 54 -4.43 16.59 0.65
N VAL A 55 -4.44 16.11 -0.60
CA VAL A 55 -4.03 14.73 -0.94
C VAL A 55 -2.56 14.51 -0.54
N LYS A 56 -1.68 15.45 -0.85
CA LYS A 56 -0.27 15.40 -0.44
C LYS A 56 -0.12 15.28 1.09
N LEU A 57 -0.88 16.09 1.82
CA LEU A 57 -0.82 16.12 3.29
C LEU A 57 -1.34 14.82 3.91
N MET A 58 -2.36 14.20 3.33
CA MET A 58 -3.00 13.00 3.86
C MET A 58 -2.30 11.71 3.45
N LEU A 59 -1.68 11.67 2.27
CA LEU A 59 -1.15 10.44 1.68
C LEU A 59 -0.02 9.81 2.52
N ALA A 60 0.98 10.60 2.88
CA ALA A 60 2.13 10.12 3.66
C ALA A 60 1.74 9.65 5.08
N PRO A 61 0.95 10.43 5.87
CA PRO A 61 0.46 9.95 7.16
C PRO A 61 -0.41 8.69 7.06
N ALA A 62 -1.27 8.59 6.03
CA ALA A 62 -2.10 7.41 5.83
C ALA A 62 -1.27 6.14 5.56
N GLU A 63 -0.22 6.25 4.74
CA GLU A 63 0.71 5.13 4.51
C GLU A 63 1.46 4.74 5.78
N VAL A 64 1.99 5.71 6.53
CA VAL A 64 2.67 5.42 7.80
C VAL A 64 1.70 4.79 8.80
N ALA A 65 0.48 5.31 8.92
CA ALA A 65 -0.53 4.74 9.80
C ALA A 65 -0.88 3.29 9.40
N ALA A 66 -1.06 3.01 8.11
CA ALA A 66 -1.28 1.66 7.62
C ALA A 66 -0.13 0.73 7.98
N GLY A 67 1.11 1.17 7.79
CA GLY A 67 2.30 0.42 8.14
C GLY A 67 2.40 0.12 9.64
N VAL A 68 2.21 1.12 10.49
CA VAL A 68 2.23 0.97 11.95
C VAL A 68 1.11 0.03 12.41
N LEU A 69 -0.12 0.22 11.91
CA LEU A 69 -1.26 -0.62 12.30
C LEU A 69 -1.09 -2.07 11.85
N LEU A 70 -0.52 -2.33 10.67
CA LEU A 70 -0.21 -3.69 10.22
C LEU A 70 0.80 -4.36 11.15
N LEU A 71 1.84 -3.64 11.59
CA LEU A 71 2.82 -4.17 12.54
C LEU A 71 2.19 -4.38 13.92
N LEU A 72 1.42 -3.41 14.42
CA LEU A 72 0.73 -3.54 15.71
C LEU A 72 -0.29 -4.67 15.72
N SER A 73 -0.90 -5.00 14.57
CA SER A 73 -1.85 -6.10 14.45
C SER A 73 -1.25 -7.50 14.69
N LEU A 74 0.08 -7.59 14.84
CA LEU A 74 0.74 -8.82 15.28
C LEU A 74 0.53 -9.11 16.77
N TRP A 75 0.29 -8.07 17.57
CA TRP A 75 0.14 -8.17 19.03
C TRP A 75 -1.20 -7.63 19.55
N LEU A 76 -1.82 -6.70 18.83
CA LEU A 76 -3.04 -6.02 19.24
C LEU A 76 -4.22 -6.38 18.32
N PRO A 77 -5.47 -6.39 18.82
CA PRO A 77 -6.66 -6.70 18.02
C PRO A 77 -7.10 -5.54 17.11
N VAL A 78 -6.14 -4.87 16.46
CA VAL A 78 -6.40 -3.73 15.53
C VAL A 78 -6.40 -4.16 14.06
N TYR A 79 -6.44 -5.47 13.82
CA TYR A 79 -6.30 -6.05 12.48
C TYR A 79 -7.31 -5.51 11.46
N ALA A 80 -8.59 -5.39 11.84
CA ALA A 80 -9.63 -4.94 10.92
C ALA A 80 -9.37 -3.53 10.39
N ILE A 81 -8.95 -2.61 11.26
CA ILE A 81 -8.62 -1.22 10.88
C ILE A 81 -7.35 -1.21 10.00
N ALA A 82 -6.32 -1.96 10.40
CA ALA A 82 -5.08 -2.10 9.65
C ALA A 82 -5.35 -2.61 8.23
N TRP A 83 -6.18 -3.65 8.12
CA TRP A 83 -6.54 -4.26 6.84
C TRP A 83 -7.31 -3.31 5.94
N VAL A 84 -8.38 -2.66 6.46
CA VAL A 84 -9.20 -1.71 5.68
C VAL A 84 -8.34 -0.56 5.14
N LEU A 85 -7.47 0.00 5.98
CA LEU A 85 -6.60 1.11 5.57
C LEU A 85 -5.56 0.68 4.53
N ALA A 86 -4.88 -0.45 4.75
CA ALA A 86 -3.87 -0.95 3.83
C ALA A 86 -4.48 -1.36 2.48
N PHE A 87 -5.59 -2.10 2.51
CA PHE A 87 -6.31 -2.54 1.31
C PHE A 87 -6.83 -1.35 0.51
N GLY A 88 -7.45 -0.37 1.18
CA GLY A 88 -7.95 0.85 0.55
C GLY A 88 -6.85 1.66 -0.12
N LEU A 89 -5.69 1.83 0.53
CA LEU A 89 -4.55 2.54 -0.05
C LEU A 89 -4.00 1.81 -1.29
N ILE A 90 -3.79 0.49 -1.21
CA ILE A 90 -3.29 -0.27 -2.36
C ILE A 90 -4.31 -0.24 -3.51
N LEU A 91 -5.61 -0.31 -3.20
CA LEU A 91 -6.67 -0.22 -4.20
C LEU A 91 -6.65 1.12 -4.93
N VAL A 92 -6.55 2.23 -4.20
CA VAL A 92 -6.44 3.59 -4.77
C VAL A 92 -5.20 3.71 -5.65
N PHE A 93 -4.04 3.21 -5.19
CA PHE A 93 -2.81 3.22 -5.99
C PHE A 93 -2.93 2.35 -7.24
N THR A 94 -3.56 1.18 -7.12
CA THR A 94 -3.80 0.29 -8.26
C THR A 94 -4.71 0.95 -9.30
N ALA A 95 -5.78 1.58 -8.87
CA ALA A 95 -6.69 2.34 -9.75
C ALA A 95 -5.96 3.51 -10.44
N GLY A 96 -5.11 4.23 -9.71
CA GLY A 96 -4.26 5.29 -10.28
C GLY A 96 -3.33 4.77 -11.36
N VAL A 97 -2.59 3.68 -11.08
CA VAL A 97 -1.67 3.04 -12.02
C VAL A 97 -2.42 2.51 -13.24
N ALA A 98 -3.54 1.81 -13.06
CA ALA A 98 -4.37 1.31 -14.16
C ALA A 98 -4.88 2.45 -15.05
N SER A 99 -5.39 3.54 -14.44
CA SER A 99 -5.84 4.74 -15.17
C SER A 99 -4.71 5.39 -15.98
N ALA A 100 -3.50 5.46 -15.42
CA ALA A 100 -2.33 6.02 -16.11
C ALA A 100 -1.93 5.16 -17.31
N LEU A 101 -1.91 3.84 -17.15
CA LEU A 101 -1.59 2.89 -18.23
C LEU A 101 -2.61 2.95 -19.38
N VAL A 102 -3.91 2.95 -19.06
CA VAL A 102 -4.97 3.07 -20.09
C VAL A 102 -4.86 4.37 -20.87
N ARG A 103 -4.43 5.45 -20.22
CA ARG A 103 -4.25 6.76 -20.86
C ARG A 103 -2.88 6.95 -21.52
N GLY A 104 -2.01 5.93 -21.50
CA GLY A 104 -0.68 6.01 -22.07
C GLY A 104 0.25 7.05 -21.40
N LEU A 105 0.06 7.32 -20.11
CA LEU A 105 0.84 8.32 -19.40
C LEU A 105 2.17 7.71 -18.94
N GLU A 106 3.28 8.25 -19.42
CA GLU A 106 4.62 7.92 -18.96
C GLU A 106 4.98 8.78 -17.74
N ILE A 107 4.56 8.35 -16.56
CA ILE A 107 4.78 9.07 -15.30
C ILE A 107 5.60 8.22 -14.32
N PRO A 108 6.46 8.85 -13.49
CA PRO A 108 7.21 8.12 -12.48
C PRO A 108 6.29 7.51 -11.43
N CYS A 109 6.52 6.24 -11.11
CA CYS A 109 5.79 5.55 -10.04
C CYS A 109 6.24 6.09 -8.68
N GLY A 110 5.33 6.67 -7.93
CA GLY A 110 5.59 7.17 -6.58
C GLY A 110 5.65 6.10 -5.48
N CYS A 111 5.53 4.82 -5.84
CA CYS A 111 5.48 3.70 -4.89
C CYS A 111 6.84 2.99 -4.71
N GLY A 112 7.93 3.52 -5.26
CA GLY A 112 9.23 2.87 -5.24
C GLY A 112 10.13 3.33 -4.09
N LEU A 113 10.74 2.35 -3.43
CA LEU A 113 11.79 2.54 -2.43
C LEU A 113 13.05 3.17 -3.03
N LEU A 114 13.29 2.90 -4.30
CA LEU A 114 14.42 3.37 -5.08
C LEU A 114 13.96 4.51 -6.00
N LEU A 115 14.43 5.65 -5.69
CA LEU A 115 14.17 7.01 -6.14
C LEU A 115 14.59 7.32 -7.58
N ASN A 116 14.92 6.34 -8.36
CA ASN A 116 15.30 6.48 -9.75
C ASN A 116 14.05 6.23 -10.60
N GLY A 117 13.32 7.30 -10.88
CA GLY A 117 12.43 7.56 -12.00
C GLY A 117 11.84 6.42 -12.83
N HIS A 118 11.61 5.24 -12.21
CA HIS A 118 10.97 4.16 -12.95
C HIS A 118 9.56 4.58 -13.37
N VAL A 119 9.36 4.64 -14.65
CA VAL A 119 8.06 4.89 -15.27
C VAL A 119 7.08 3.77 -14.87
N ILE A 120 5.81 4.13 -14.70
CA ILE A 120 4.74 3.16 -14.47
C ILE A 120 4.70 2.17 -15.63
N THR A 121 4.72 0.88 -15.29
CA THR A 121 4.67 -0.23 -16.24
C THR A 121 3.60 -1.23 -15.83
N HIS A 122 3.27 -2.16 -16.73
CA HIS A 122 2.42 -3.31 -16.40
C HIS A 122 2.96 -4.11 -15.21
N ALA A 123 4.28 -4.17 -15.03
CA ALA A 123 4.88 -4.82 -13.85
C ALA A 123 4.47 -4.14 -12.54
N THR A 124 4.31 -2.80 -12.54
CA THR A 124 3.81 -2.06 -11.37
C THR A 124 2.37 -2.45 -11.04
N LEU A 125 1.52 -2.60 -12.06
CA LEU A 125 0.14 -3.05 -11.90
C LEU A 125 0.08 -4.48 -11.35
N VAL A 126 0.83 -5.39 -11.93
CA VAL A 126 0.90 -6.80 -11.48
C VAL A 126 1.36 -6.88 -10.03
N ARG A 127 2.40 -6.12 -9.65
CA ARG A 127 2.87 -6.07 -8.27
C ARG A 127 1.77 -5.61 -7.30
N ASN A 128 1.04 -4.56 -7.64
CA ASN A 128 -0.03 -4.04 -6.79
C ASN A 128 -1.20 -5.04 -6.68
N LEU A 129 -1.56 -5.71 -7.77
CA LEU A 129 -2.57 -6.79 -7.75
C LEU A 129 -2.12 -7.97 -6.88
N ALA A 130 -0.84 -8.35 -6.94
CA ALA A 130 -0.29 -9.38 -6.07
C ALA A 130 -0.37 -8.96 -4.57
N LEU A 131 -0.09 -7.70 -4.24
CA LEU A 131 -0.23 -7.19 -2.87
C LEU A 131 -1.70 -7.21 -2.39
N LEU A 132 -2.65 -6.84 -3.26
CA LEU A 132 -4.09 -6.96 -2.95
C LEU A 132 -4.50 -8.41 -2.72
N SER A 133 -4.03 -9.33 -3.55
CA SER A 133 -4.31 -10.77 -3.41
C SER A 133 -3.74 -11.33 -2.11
N LEU A 134 -2.53 -10.92 -1.72
CA LEU A 134 -1.91 -11.32 -0.46
C LEU A 134 -2.72 -10.82 0.75
N LEU A 135 -3.19 -9.57 0.73
CA LEU A 135 -4.05 -9.03 1.79
C LEU A 135 -5.39 -9.73 1.85
N ALA A 136 -6.01 -10.03 0.69
CA ALA A 136 -7.26 -10.78 0.64
C ALA A 136 -7.09 -12.19 1.21
N LEU A 137 -5.99 -12.86 0.87
CA LEU A 137 -5.67 -14.18 1.39
C LEU A 137 -5.43 -14.15 2.91
N ASP A 138 -4.69 -13.14 3.42
CA ASP A 138 -4.47 -12.96 4.85
C ASP A 138 -5.81 -12.77 5.59
N LEU A 139 -6.76 -12.01 5.04
CA LEU A 139 -8.10 -11.86 5.61
C LEU A 139 -8.89 -13.18 5.64
N LEU A 140 -8.88 -13.93 4.55
CA LEU A 140 -9.56 -15.23 4.47
C LEU A 140 -9.01 -16.21 5.51
N VAL A 141 -7.69 -16.31 5.58
CA VAL A 141 -7.00 -17.16 6.54
C VAL A 141 -7.31 -16.75 7.99
N GLN A 142 -7.32 -15.45 8.27
CA GLN A 142 -7.66 -14.91 9.58
C GLN A 142 -9.10 -15.28 9.99
N ARG A 143 -10.07 -15.18 9.07
CA ARG A 143 -11.49 -15.48 9.36
C ARG A 143 -11.80 -16.96 9.45
N THR A 144 -11.08 -17.80 8.73
CA THR A 144 -11.40 -19.23 8.64
C THR A 144 -10.63 -20.08 9.65
N LEU A 145 -9.41 -19.68 9.99
CA LEU A 145 -8.49 -20.50 10.79
C LEU A 145 -8.11 -19.90 12.15
N LEU A 146 -8.39 -18.61 12.37
CA LEU A 146 -8.11 -17.90 13.61
C LEU A 146 -9.39 -17.18 14.08
N PRO A 147 -10.43 -17.91 14.53
CA PRO A 147 -11.68 -17.35 15.02
C PRO A 147 -11.52 -16.53 16.31
#